data_fc619cdd5aa39a00bfaf2111aa4df4ec
#
_entry.id   fc619cdd5aa39a00bfaf2111aa4df4ec
#
_cell.length_a   1.000
_cell.length_b   1.000
_cell.length_c   1.000
_cell.angle_alpha   90.00
_cell.angle_beta   90.00
_cell.angle_gamma   90.00
#
_symmetry.space_group_name_H-M   'P 1'
#
loop_
_entity.id
_entity.type
_entity.pdbx_description
1 polymer ?
#
loop_
_entity_poly.entity_id
_entity_poly.type
_entity_poly.pdbx_seq_one_letter_code
_entity_poly.pdbx_strand_id
1 'polypeptide(L)'
;MLVIILIQGSIPFLTLVLSGIKKSLEDNTIQMDTHMVEKNQLILQNDMNEKWCTIYKESDGLSLNLENLLKSDHKTIKQFLKSKELQGQYLEKVFPQLLSTLQYNTTSGVFLVLANDQDISKEADYQGVFVRDSNPQSKTVSNTDLLMERGSKKLSHNEKISLDSPWVTNFHFCGNGQRSADDFYYQPYIAAQKYKDSKMVDLGYWAKPFILEDSYLDDHKMITYSVPLKYDGEIYGVLGVEISLDFLNSYYSVHDLDTSRNAGYALTIDQSDDSDKTYEIISGKGTLYDAAARVGKTLKLQQQTGKELYKVKDAFVGTQRIYAITKPLKLYSNNVPYEDTKWTLCGFVTEDSIY
;
A
#
# COMPACT_ATOMS: atom_id res chain seq x y z
N MET A 1 -14.30 69.73 -8.50
CA MET A 1 -15.35 68.84 -7.96
C MET A 1 -15.54 67.60 -8.83
N LEU A 2 -15.68 67.68 -10.14
CA LEU A 2 -15.90 66.52 -11.02
C LEU A 2 -14.74 65.47 -10.99
N VAL A 3 -13.48 65.90 -10.94
CA VAL A 3 -12.29 65.02 -10.91
C VAL A 3 -12.24 64.21 -9.59
N ILE A 4 -12.65 64.79 -8.47
CA ILE A 4 -12.67 64.10 -7.16
C ILE A 4 -13.75 63.02 -7.14
N ILE A 5 -14.90 63.24 -7.74
CA ILE A 5 -16.00 62.29 -7.87
C ILE A 5 -15.61 61.11 -8.78
N LEU A 6 -14.87 61.39 -9.87
CA LEU A 6 -14.34 60.32 -10.75
C LEU A 6 -13.29 59.45 -10.06
N ILE A 7 -12.40 60.04 -9.24
CA ILE A 7 -11.41 59.28 -8.45
C ILE A 7 -12.09 58.48 -7.34
N GLN A 8 -13.07 59.05 -6.64
CA GLN A 8 -13.82 58.34 -5.57
C GLN A 8 -14.69 57.18 -6.10
N GLY A 9 -15.15 57.24 -7.35
CA GLY A 9 -15.89 56.17 -8.00
C GLY A 9 -14.99 55.07 -8.61
N SER A 10 -13.80 55.45 -9.09
CA SER A 10 -12.87 54.51 -9.76
C SER A 10 -12.13 53.60 -8.77
N ILE A 11 -11.80 54.09 -7.57
CA ILE A 11 -11.10 53.29 -6.53
C ILE A 11 -11.92 52.07 -6.07
N PRO A 12 -13.21 52.20 -5.68
CA PRO A 12 -14.04 51.02 -5.30
C PRO A 12 -14.25 50.06 -6.48
N PHE A 13 -14.40 50.58 -7.71
CA PHE A 13 -14.54 49.74 -8.89
C PHE A 13 -13.25 48.93 -9.18
N LEU A 14 -12.09 49.57 -9.10
CA LEU A 14 -10.80 48.92 -9.28
C LEU A 14 -10.53 47.87 -8.21
N THR A 15 -10.84 48.15 -6.93
CA THR A 15 -10.74 47.19 -5.84
C THR A 15 -11.68 46.00 -6.02
N LEU A 16 -12.89 46.19 -6.51
CA LEU A 16 -13.85 45.13 -6.84
C LEU A 16 -13.35 44.24 -7.97
N VAL A 17 -12.82 44.85 -9.04
CA VAL A 17 -12.26 44.11 -10.19
C VAL A 17 -11.01 43.33 -9.77
N LEU A 18 -10.08 43.94 -9.03
CA LEU A 18 -8.87 43.28 -8.54
C LEU A 18 -9.19 42.14 -7.57
N SER A 19 -10.16 42.33 -6.68
CA SER A 19 -10.59 41.26 -5.76
C SER A 19 -11.25 40.10 -6.54
N GLY A 20 -12.01 40.36 -7.58
CA GLY A 20 -12.60 39.36 -8.47
C GLY A 20 -11.55 38.56 -9.24
N ILE A 21 -10.55 39.26 -9.79
CA ILE A 21 -9.41 38.60 -10.47
C ILE A 21 -8.61 37.75 -9.48
N LYS A 22 -8.28 38.28 -8.29
CA LYS A 22 -7.56 37.52 -7.26
C LYS A 22 -8.31 36.24 -6.89
N LYS A 23 -9.61 36.35 -6.59
CA LYS A 23 -10.43 35.18 -6.26
C LYS A 23 -10.47 34.15 -7.39
N SER A 24 -10.58 34.60 -8.65
CA SER A 24 -10.56 33.71 -9.81
C SER A 24 -9.21 32.99 -9.95
N LEU A 25 -8.09 33.65 -9.68
CA LEU A 25 -6.76 33.03 -9.69
C LEU A 25 -6.62 32.00 -8.59
N GLU A 26 -7.05 32.30 -7.37
CA GLU A 26 -7.06 31.36 -6.25
C GLU A 26 -7.89 30.11 -6.58
N ASP A 27 -9.12 30.29 -7.07
CA ASP A 27 -10.00 29.16 -7.39
C ASP A 27 -9.41 28.31 -8.53
N ASN A 28 -8.79 28.92 -9.54
CA ASN A 28 -8.12 28.22 -10.63
C ASN A 28 -6.89 27.42 -10.12
N THR A 29 -6.08 28.01 -9.23
CA THR A 29 -4.93 27.32 -8.64
C THR A 29 -5.37 26.10 -7.83
N ILE A 30 -6.36 26.27 -6.94
CA ILE A 30 -6.90 25.14 -6.15
C ILE A 30 -7.47 24.04 -7.05
N GLN A 31 -8.15 24.42 -8.16
CA GLN A 31 -8.66 23.46 -9.12
C GLN A 31 -7.53 22.71 -9.83
N MET A 32 -6.47 23.39 -10.23
CA MET A 32 -5.28 22.79 -10.84
C MET A 32 -4.63 21.78 -9.88
N ASP A 33 -4.36 22.18 -8.64
CA ASP A 33 -3.76 21.30 -7.62
C ASP A 33 -4.67 20.10 -7.32
N THR A 34 -5.98 20.32 -7.25
CA THR A 34 -6.98 19.26 -7.08
C THR A 34 -6.91 18.23 -8.20
N HIS A 35 -6.81 18.68 -9.47
CA HIS A 35 -6.66 17.78 -10.61
C HIS A 35 -5.32 17.00 -10.58
N MET A 36 -4.23 17.63 -10.11
CA MET A 36 -2.94 16.94 -9.98
C MET A 36 -2.99 15.85 -8.91
N VAL A 37 -3.58 16.14 -7.75
CA VAL A 37 -3.78 15.14 -6.69
C VAL A 37 -4.68 14.01 -7.17
N GLU A 38 -5.76 14.31 -7.88
CA GLU A 38 -6.67 13.33 -8.46
C GLU A 38 -5.99 12.45 -9.51
N LYS A 39 -5.19 13.03 -10.40
CA LYS A 39 -4.38 12.29 -11.39
C LYS A 39 -3.46 11.27 -10.69
N ASN A 40 -2.71 11.70 -9.68
CA ASN A 40 -1.80 10.82 -8.94
C ASN A 40 -2.56 9.77 -8.12
N GLN A 41 -3.71 10.12 -7.56
CA GLN A 41 -4.60 9.19 -6.89
C GLN A 41 -5.10 8.10 -7.85
N LEU A 42 -5.53 8.47 -9.07
CA LEU A 42 -5.99 7.50 -10.07
C LEU A 42 -4.87 6.58 -10.55
N ILE A 43 -3.64 7.10 -10.75
CA ILE A 43 -2.48 6.28 -11.12
C ILE A 43 -2.20 5.24 -10.01
N LEU A 44 -2.10 5.69 -8.76
CA LEU A 44 -1.84 4.80 -7.63
C LEU A 44 -2.95 3.77 -7.45
N GLN A 45 -4.22 4.22 -7.49
CA GLN A 45 -5.37 3.32 -7.39
C GLN A 45 -5.40 2.27 -8.49
N ASN A 46 -5.08 2.66 -9.72
CA ASN A 46 -5.01 1.73 -10.84
C ASN A 46 -3.91 0.69 -10.65
N ASP A 47 -2.72 1.10 -10.24
CA ASP A 47 -1.63 0.15 -10.00
C ASP A 47 -1.96 -0.78 -8.81
N MET A 48 -2.59 -0.28 -7.76
CA MET A 48 -3.05 -1.11 -6.64
C MET A 48 -4.12 -2.12 -7.08
N ASN A 49 -5.10 -1.71 -7.89
CA ASN A 49 -6.23 -2.57 -8.26
C ASN A 49 -5.98 -3.47 -9.47
N GLU A 50 -5.23 -2.98 -10.48
CA GLU A 50 -5.12 -3.68 -11.78
C GLU A 50 -3.75 -4.32 -11.99
N LYS A 51 -2.74 -3.93 -11.22
CA LYS A 51 -1.38 -4.44 -11.38
C LYS A 51 -0.99 -5.33 -10.20
N TRP A 52 -1.00 -4.79 -8.99
CA TRP A 52 -0.52 -5.51 -7.80
C TRP A 52 -1.54 -6.52 -7.28
N CYS A 53 -2.84 -6.22 -7.37
CA CYS A 53 -3.87 -7.20 -7.01
C CYS A 53 -3.94 -8.41 -7.95
N THR A 54 -3.35 -8.37 -9.14
CA THR A 54 -3.42 -9.49 -10.10
C THR A 54 -2.72 -10.77 -9.65
N ILE A 55 -1.98 -10.71 -8.54
CA ILE A 55 -1.37 -11.90 -7.91
C ILE A 55 -2.38 -13.05 -7.71
N TYR A 56 -3.66 -12.74 -7.52
CA TYR A 56 -4.71 -13.78 -7.39
C TYR A 56 -4.79 -14.70 -8.61
N LYS A 57 -4.39 -14.24 -9.80
CA LYS A 57 -4.42 -15.05 -11.04
C LYS A 57 -3.43 -16.21 -11.00
N GLU A 58 -2.40 -16.11 -10.18
CA GLU A 58 -1.42 -17.18 -9.99
C GLU A 58 -1.97 -18.35 -9.16
N SER A 59 -3.06 -18.14 -8.43
CA SER A 59 -3.66 -19.13 -7.54
C SER A 59 -4.08 -20.42 -8.25
N ASP A 60 -4.57 -20.33 -9.50
CA ASP A 60 -4.98 -21.50 -10.27
C ASP A 60 -3.78 -22.37 -10.63
N GLY A 61 -2.68 -21.76 -11.07
CA GLY A 61 -1.42 -22.44 -11.35
C GLY A 61 -0.80 -23.09 -10.11
N LEU A 62 -0.83 -22.39 -8.99
CA LEU A 62 -0.38 -22.89 -7.69
C LEU A 62 -1.23 -24.07 -7.23
N SER A 63 -2.56 -23.98 -7.35
CA SER A 63 -3.48 -25.05 -6.97
C SER A 63 -3.30 -26.28 -7.86
N LEU A 64 -3.08 -26.10 -9.16
CA LEU A 64 -2.79 -27.21 -10.09
C LEU A 64 -1.45 -27.89 -9.73
N ASN A 65 -0.43 -27.14 -9.35
CA ASN A 65 0.83 -27.69 -8.89
C ASN A 65 0.66 -28.51 -7.61
N LEU A 66 -0.18 -28.04 -6.67
CA LEU A 66 -0.53 -28.77 -5.45
C LEU A 66 -1.28 -30.06 -5.78
N GLU A 67 -2.31 -29.98 -6.63
CA GLU A 67 -3.07 -31.15 -7.07
C GLU A 67 -2.18 -32.24 -7.69
N ASN A 68 -1.27 -31.83 -8.59
CA ASN A 68 -0.33 -32.77 -9.21
C ASN A 68 0.62 -33.42 -8.21
N LEU A 69 1.10 -32.69 -7.21
CA LEU A 69 1.93 -33.23 -6.14
C LEU A 69 1.15 -34.24 -5.30
N LEU A 70 -0.07 -33.89 -4.87
CA LEU A 70 -0.91 -34.76 -4.05
C LEU A 70 -1.29 -36.05 -4.79
N LYS A 71 -1.59 -35.96 -6.08
CA LYS A 71 -1.90 -37.14 -6.93
C LYS A 71 -0.69 -38.04 -7.11
N SER A 72 0.50 -37.49 -7.39
CA SER A 72 1.72 -38.28 -7.57
C SER A 72 2.11 -39.07 -6.32
N ASP A 73 1.92 -38.48 -5.16
CA ASP A 73 2.31 -39.05 -3.88
C ASP A 73 1.17 -39.82 -3.19
N HIS A 74 0.00 -39.89 -3.83
CA HIS A 74 -1.22 -40.50 -3.26
C HIS A 74 -1.57 -39.90 -1.87
N LYS A 75 -1.46 -38.58 -1.72
CA LYS A 75 -1.71 -37.84 -0.49
C LYS A 75 -2.98 -36.98 -0.61
N THR A 76 -3.52 -36.63 0.55
CA THR A 76 -4.66 -35.72 0.70
C THR A 76 -4.18 -34.33 1.15
N ILE A 77 -5.01 -33.31 0.96
CA ILE A 77 -4.73 -31.96 1.46
C ILE A 77 -4.51 -31.93 2.96
N LYS A 78 -5.23 -32.72 3.75
CA LYS A 78 -5.06 -32.83 5.21
C LYS A 78 -3.70 -33.42 5.59
N GLN A 79 -3.14 -34.31 4.79
CA GLN A 79 -1.79 -34.83 4.98
C GLN A 79 -0.74 -33.78 4.59
N PHE A 80 -0.99 -32.98 3.55
CA PHE A 80 -0.13 -31.88 3.17
C PHE A 80 0.00 -30.83 4.29
N LEU A 81 -1.12 -30.41 4.89
CA LEU A 81 -1.13 -29.42 5.98
C LEU A 81 -0.31 -29.89 7.21
N LYS A 82 -0.11 -31.22 7.38
CA LYS A 82 0.66 -31.81 8.49
C LYS A 82 2.12 -32.12 8.14
N SER A 83 2.45 -32.15 6.86
CA SER A 83 3.76 -32.65 6.40
C SER A 83 4.68 -31.51 5.96
N LYS A 84 5.67 -31.18 6.79
CA LYS A 84 6.73 -30.22 6.41
C LYS A 84 7.50 -30.66 5.17
N GLU A 85 7.64 -31.98 4.93
CA GLU A 85 8.33 -32.51 3.76
C GLU A 85 7.56 -32.24 2.48
N LEU A 86 6.24 -32.55 2.43
CA LEU A 86 5.38 -32.27 1.29
C LEU A 86 5.29 -30.76 1.00
N GLN A 87 5.20 -29.95 2.05
CA GLN A 87 5.23 -28.50 1.93
C GLN A 87 6.54 -28.00 1.32
N GLY A 88 7.68 -28.55 1.74
CA GLY A 88 8.98 -28.24 1.16
C GLY A 88 9.08 -28.62 -0.32
N GLN A 89 8.61 -29.81 -0.70
CA GLN A 89 8.56 -30.26 -2.11
C GLN A 89 7.64 -29.34 -2.95
N TYR A 90 6.50 -28.96 -2.41
CA TYR A 90 5.60 -28.02 -3.08
C TYR A 90 6.26 -26.65 -3.30
N LEU A 91 6.91 -26.09 -2.29
CA LEU A 91 7.63 -24.82 -2.41
C LEU A 91 8.73 -24.88 -3.48
N GLU A 92 9.50 -25.99 -3.54
CA GLU A 92 10.50 -26.19 -4.60
C GLU A 92 9.88 -26.17 -6.00
N LYS A 93 8.70 -26.75 -6.16
CA LYS A 93 8.01 -26.84 -7.44
C LYS A 93 7.43 -25.50 -7.90
N VAL A 94 6.92 -24.66 -6.97
CA VAL A 94 6.25 -23.40 -7.33
C VAL A 94 7.17 -22.18 -7.26
N PHE A 95 8.34 -22.30 -6.69
CA PHE A 95 9.25 -21.17 -6.48
C PHE A 95 9.63 -20.45 -7.78
N PRO A 96 9.98 -21.13 -8.90
CA PRO A 96 10.25 -20.44 -10.17
C PRO A 96 9.06 -19.64 -10.70
N GLN A 97 7.82 -20.11 -10.48
CA GLN A 97 6.61 -19.37 -10.83
C GLN A 97 6.48 -18.08 -10.02
N LEU A 98 6.76 -18.12 -8.71
CA LEU A 98 6.72 -16.95 -7.84
C LEU A 98 7.76 -15.90 -8.26
N LEU A 99 8.98 -16.31 -8.61
CA LEU A 99 10.01 -15.41 -9.13
C LEU A 99 9.59 -14.75 -10.45
N SER A 100 9.00 -15.51 -11.37
CA SER A 100 8.45 -14.96 -12.60
C SER A 100 7.37 -13.91 -12.31
N THR A 101 6.48 -14.20 -11.37
CA THR A 101 5.42 -13.29 -10.96
C THR A 101 5.97 -11.99 -10.39
N LEU A 102 6.99 -12.05 -9.53
CA LEU A 102 7.70 -10.89 -8.98
C LEU A 102 8.24 -9.98 -10.10
N GLN A 103 8.96 -10.59 -11.04
CA GLN A 103 9.59 -9.87 -12.13
C GLN A 103 8.60 -9.24 -13.12
N TYR A 104 7.46 -9.91 -13.38
CA TYR A 104 6.44 -9.39 -14.30
C TYR A 104 5.54 -8.31 -13.68
N ASN A 105 5.23 -8.42 -12.40
CA ASN A 105 4.25 -7.50 -11.76
C ASN A 105 4.88 -6.20 -11.27
N THR A 106 6.20 -6.03 -11.38
CA THR A 106 6.90 -4.83 -10.90
C THR A 106 6.50 -4.50 -9.46
N THR A 107 6.60 -5.48 -8.58
CA THR A 107 6.41 -5.36 -7.12
C THR A 107 7.77 -5.44 -6.44
N SER A 108 7.89 -4.94 -5.22
CA SER A 108 9.15 -5.02 -4.48
C SER A 108 9.36 -6.35 -3.76
N GLY A 109 8.36 -7.25 -3.79
CA GLY A 109 8.51 -8.59 -3.27
C GLY A 109 7.30 -9.48 -3.55
N VAL A 110 7.51 -10.79 -3.39
CA VAL A 110 6.48 -11.82 -3.46
C VAL A 110 6.65 -12.79 -2.31
N PHE A 111 5.55 -13.24 -1.74
CA PHE A 111 5.57 -14.25 -0.68
C PHE A 111 4.47 -15.29 -0.86
N LEU A 112 4.77 -16.49 -0.37
CA LEU A 112 3.81 -17.57 -0.19
C LEU A 112 4.03 -18.16 1.20
N VAL A 113 2.99 -18.12 2.04
CA VAL A 113 2.99 -18.75 3.36
C VAL A 113 2.03 -19.91 3.33
N LEU A 114 2.51 -21.10 3.65
CA LEU A 114 1.70 -22.31 3.68
C LEU A 114 1.00 -22.46 5.03
N ALA A 115 -0.27 -22.80 4.99
CA ALA A 115 -1.01 -23.16 6.20
C ALA A 115 -0.51 -24.50 6.77
N ASN A 116 -0.68 -24.66 8.06
CA ASN A 116 -0.43 -25.90 8.78
C ASN A 116 -1.67 -26.32 9.57
N ASP A 117 -1.61 -27.42 10.30
CA ASP A 117 -2.71 -27.94 11.13
C ASP A 117 -2.73 -27.35 12.56
N GLN A 118 -1.94 -26.31 12.81
CA GLN A 118 -1.89 -25.63 14.10
C GLN A 118 -3.11 -24.76 14.34
N ASP A 119 -3.43 -24.55 15.61
CA ASP A 119 -4.43 -23.60 16.03
C ASP A 119 -3.95 -22.16 15.73
N ILE A 120 -4.65 -21.46 14.86
CA ILE A 120 -4.29 -20.11 14.42
C ILE A 120 -4.28 -19.06 15.55
N SER A 121 -4.84 -19.35 16.71
CA SER A 121 -4.78 -18.49 17.89
C SER A 121 -3.47 -18.59 18.65
N LYS A 122 -2.61 -19.54 18.30
CA LYS A 122 -1.35 -19.82 18.97
C LYS A 122 -0.16 -19.42 18.12
N GLU A 123 0.93 -19.12 18.82
CA GLU A 123 2.24 -18.92 18.23
C GLU A 123 2.71 -20.18 17.50
N ALA A 124 3.16 -20.02 16.26
CA ALA A 124 3.62 -21.13 15.42
C ALA A 124 4.54 -20.70 14.30
N ASP A 125 5.37 -21.64 13.83
CA ASP A 125 6.18 -21.50 12.63
C ASP A 125 5.45 -22.05 11.41
N TYR A 126 5.49 -21.28 10.33
CA TYR A 126 4.89 -21.59 9.04
C TYR A 126 5.95 -21.69 7.96
N GLN A 127 5.89 -22.74 7.14
CA GLN A 127 6.72 -22.83 5.96
C GLN A 127 6.26 -21.86 4.89
N GLY A 128 7.21 -21.32 4.15
CA GLY A 128 6.92 -20.40 3.06
C GLY A 128 8.17 -19.88 2.40
N VAL A 129 7.96 -18.95 1.51
CA VAL A 129 9.02 -18.18 0.84
C VAL A 129 8.65 -16.71 0.82
N PHE A 130 9.66 -15.85 0.97
CA PHE A 130 9.56 -14.43 0.73
C PHE A 130 10.82 -13.96 0.05
N VAL A 131 10.64 -13.39 -1.13
CA VAL A 131 11.73 -12.84 -1.95
C VAL A 131 11.42 -11.38 -2.22
N ARG A 132 12.42 -10.54 -2.03
CA ARG A 132 12.40 -9.11 -2.32
C ARG A 132 13.21 -8.82 -3.57
N ASP A 133 12.77 -7.83 -4.32
CA ASP A 133 13.48 -7.23 -5.44
C ASP A 133 14.02 -5.87 -4.98
N SER A 134 15.34 -5.72 -4.93
CA SER A 134 15.98 -4.47 -4.51
C SER A 134 15.88 -3.36 -5.58
N ASN A 135 15.47 -3.69 -6.82
CA ASN A 135 15.31 -2.73 -7.91
C ASN A 135 14.10 -3.05 -8.80
N PRO A 136 12.85 -2.94 -8.27
CA PRO A 136 11.62 -3.32 -8.98
C PRO A 136 11.38 -2.55 -10.30
N GLN A 137 12.08 -1.44 -10.51
CA GLN A 137 11.99 -0.64 -11.73
C GLN A 137 13.02 -1.02 -12.79
N SER A 138 13.90 -1.98 -12.48
CA SER A 138 14.88 -2.50 -13.45
C SER A 138 14.16 -3.12 -14.65
N LYS A 139 14.66 -2.80 -15.86
CA LYS A 139 14.21 -3.46 -17.10
C LYS A 139 14.94 -4.77 -17.36
N THR A 140 15.92 -5.10 -16.55
CA THR A 140 16.74 -6.30 -16.69
C THR A 140 16.17 -7.39 -15.80
N VAL A 141 15.61 -8.43 -16.39
CA VAL A 141 15.17 -9.61 -15.66
C VAL A 141 16.41 -10.37 -15.21
N SER A 142 16.69 -10.34 -13.91
CA SER A 142 17.86 -10.98 -13.30
C SER A 142 17.53 -11.40 -11.87
N ASN A 143 18.13 -12.52 -11.43
CA ASN A 143 18.02 -12.93 -10.02
C ASN A 143 19.10 -12.28 -9.14
N THR A 144 19.97 -11.44 -9.69
CA THR A 144 21.10 -10.84 -8.95
C THR A 144 20.68 -9.72 -7.99
N ASP A 145 19.54 -9.12 -8.22
CA ASP A 145 18.89 -8.09 -7.40
C ASP A 145 17.78 -8.65 -6.49
N LEU A 146 17.57 -9.97 -6.55
CA LEU A 146 16.63 -10.66 -5.67
C LEU A 146 17.30 -11.10 -4.38
N LEU A 147 16.58 -10.88 -3.27
CA LEU A 147 17.02 -11.21 -1.91
C LEU A 147 15.96 -12.09 -1.24
N MET A 148 16.36 -13.27 -0.76
CA MET A 148 15.47 -14.14 0.00
C MET A 148 15.47 -13.75 1.47
N GLU A 149 14.30 -13.34 1.99
CA GLU A 149 14.13 -13.01 3.40
C GLU A 149 13.56 -14.19 4.21
N ARG A 150 12.69 -15.02 3.59
CA ARG A 150 12.17 -16.26 4.17
C ARG A 150 12.25 -17.39 3.16
N GLY A 151 12.58 -18.59 3.64
CA GLY A 151 12.66 -19.79 2.81
C GLY A 151 13.89 -20.64 3.08
N SER A 152 13.91 -21.86 2.53
CA SER A 152 15.05 -22.77 2.70
C SER A 152 16.25 -22.31 1.88
N LYS A 153 17.48 -22.54 2.40
CA LYS A 153 18.73 -22.29 1.68
C LYS A 153 18.81 -23.03 0.34
N LYS A 154 18.14 -24.19 0.23
CA LYS A 154 18.08 -24.97 -1.00
C LYS A 154 17.39 -24.18 -2.13
N LEU A 155 16.29 -23.49 -1.84
CA LEU A 155 15.59 -22.64 -2.83
C LEU A 155 16.49 -21.49 -3.31
N SER A 156 17.10 -20.77 -2.37
CA SER A 156 18.05 -19.70 -2.69
C SER A 156 19.20 -20.18 -3.58
N HIS A 157 19.80 -21.33 -3.24
CA HIS A 157 20.90 -21.90 -3.99
C HIS A 157 20.50 -22.33 -5.41
N ASN A 158 19.33 -22.99 -5.56
CA ASN A 158 18.85 -23.48 -6.85
C ASN A 158 18.60 -22.33 -7.84
N GLU A 159 18.02 -21.23 -7.38
CA GLU A 159 17.69 -20.06 -8.19
C GLU A 159 18.78 -18.97 -8.19
N LYS A 160 19.92 -19.21 -7.52
CA LYS A 160 21.04 -18.29 -7.41
C LYS A 160 20.65 -16.91 -6.85
N ILE A 161 19.77 -16.92 -5.85
CA ILE A 161 19.32 -15.73 -5.14
C ILE A 161 20.14 -15.60 -3.86
N SER A 162 20.56 -14.37 -3.51
CA SER A 162 21.24 -14.08 -2.26
C SER A 162 20.27 -14.13 -1.08
N LEU A 163 20.78 -14.51 0.10
CA LEU A 163 20.02 -14.38 1.34
C LEU A 163 20.09 -12.93 1.81
N ASP A 164 18.96 -12.41 2.26
CA ASP A 164 18.88 -11.09 2.88
C ASP A 164 19.45 -11.10 4.30
N SER A 165 19.80 -9.92 4.84
CA SER A 165 20.38 -9.81 6.18
C SER A 165 19.46 -10.34 7.30
N PRO A 166 18.12 -10.13 7.28
CA PRO A 166 17.20 -10.67 8.26
C PRO A 166 16.68 -12.07 7.89
N TRP A 167 17.41 -12.80 7.04
CA TRP A 167 16.96 -14.11 6.57
C TRP A 167 16.77 -15.11 7.70
N VAL A 168 15.60 -15.79 7.69
CA VAL A 168 15.31 -16.99 8.46
C VAL A 168 14.55 -18.00 7.60
N THR A 169 14.51 -19.27 8.03
CA THR A 169 13.93 -20.35 7.21
C THR A 169 12.40 -20.30 7.13
N ASN A 170 11.73 -19.91 8.21
CA ASN A 170 10.28 -19.98 8.34
C ASN A 170 9.70 -18.60 8.69
N PHE A 171 8.41 -18.43 8.48
CA PHE A 171 7.66 -17.33 9.10
C PHE A 171 7.32 -17.74 10.52
N HIS A 172 7.50 -16.82 11.47
CA HIS A 172 7.09 -16.97 12.84
C HIS A 172 5.94 -16.01 13.14
N PHE A 173 4.77 -16.53 13.53
CA PHE A 173 3.59 -15.73 13.84
C PHE A 173 3.16 -15.94 15.29
N CYS A 174 2.79 -14.84 15.95
CA CYS A 174 2.40 -14.84 17.37
C CYS A 174 0.97 -15.37 17.62
N GLY A 175 0.21 -15.65 16.57
CA GLY A 175 -1.20 -16.00 16.62
C GLY A 175 -2.11 -14.85 16.17
N ASN A 176 -3.29 -15.22 15.68
CA ASN A 176 -4.26 -14.25 15.18
C ASN A 176 -4.63 -13.19 16.21
N GLY A 177 -4.57 -11.92 15.82
CA GLY A 177 -4.91 -10.76 16.65
C GLY A 177 -3.86 -10.40 17.71
N GLN A 178 -2.74 -11.11 17.80
CA GLN A 178 -1.68 -10.83 18.77
C GLN A 178 -0.72 -9.75 18.26
N ARG A 179 -0.44 -9.75 16.95
CA ARG A 179 0.49 -8.81 16.32
C ARG A 179 -0.06 -8.36 14.96
N SER A 180 -0.23 -7.06 14.77
CA SER A 180 -0.76 -6.49 13.51
C SER A 180 0.16 -6.73 12.31
N ALA A 181 1.47 -6.94 12.53
CA ALA A 181 2.40 -7.32 11.47
C ALA A 181 2.09 -8.68 10.84
N ASP A 182 1.31 -9.54 11.51
CA ASP A 182 0.90 -10.86 11.01
C ASP A 182 -0.45 -10.80 10.24
N ASP A 183 -1.10 -9.64 10.21
CA ASP A 183 -2.42 -9.46 9.57
C ASP A 183 -2.41 -9.77 8.08
N PHE A 184 -1.27 -9.59 7.39
CA PHE A 184 -1.13 -9.92 5.98
C PHE A 184 -1.39 -11.41 5.69
N TYR A 185 -1.16 -12.28 6.67
CA TYR A 185 -1.46 -13.70 6.61
C TYR A 185 -2.85 -14.01 7.20
N TYR A 186 -3.13 -13.53 8.41
CA TYR A 186 -4.34 -13.93 9.13
C TYR A 186 -5.62 -13.34 8.55
N GLN A 187 -5.62 -12.09 8.09
CA GLN A 187 -6.85 -11.45 7.60
C GLN A 187 -7.46 -12.17 6.38
N PRO A 188 -6.71 -12.45 5.28
CA PRO A 188 -7.28 -13.21 4.17
C PRO A 188 -7.57 -14.67 4.54
N TYR A 189 -6.78 -15.28 5.42
CA TYR A 189 -7.02 -16.64 5.89
C TYR A 189 -8.36 -16.77 6.62
N ILE A 190 -8.63 -15.89 7.59
CA ILE A 190 -9.87 -15.89 8.37
C ILE A 190 -11.07 -15.50 7.50
N ALA A 191 -10.89 -14.53 6.60
CA ALA A 191 -11.93 -14.18 5.63
C ALA A 191 -12.34 -15.39 4.79
N ALA A 192 -11.37 -16.21 4.36
CA ALA A 192 -11.63 -17.42 3.61
C ALA A 192 -12.33 -18.53 4.41
N GLN A 193 -12.06 -18.63 5.72
CA GLN A 193 -12.80 -19.54 6.62
C GLN A 193 -14.27 -19.10 6.78
N LYS A 194 -14.49 -17.80 6.91
CA LYS A 194 -15.82 -17.20 7.13
C LYS A 194 -16.68 -17.18 5.88
N TYR A 195 -16.09 -16.83 4.73
CA TYR A 195 -16.76 -16.63 3.45
C TYR A 195 -16.35 -17.70 2.44
N LYS A 196 -16.78 -18.94 2.69
CA LYS A 196 -16.33 -20.15 1.96
C LYS A 196 -16.62 -20.09 0.45
N ASP A 197 -17.75 -19.51 0.07
CA ASP A 197 -18.21 -19.45 -1.33
C ASP A 197 -17.73 -18.18 -2.08
N SER A 198 -17.01 -17.28 -1.41
CA SER A 198 -16.49 -16.08 -2.05
C SER A 198 -15.30 -16.39 -2.94
N LYS A 199 -15.17 -15.58 -4.02
CA LYS A 199 -13.98 -15.64 -4.88
C LYS A 199 -12.74 -15.18 -4.10
N MET A 200 -11.58 -15.72 -4.43
CA MET A 200 -10.33 -15.36 -3.75
C MET A 200 -9.99 -13.88 -3.86
N VAL A 201 -10.28 -13.26 -5.02
CA VAL A 201 -10.07 -11.82 -5.22
C VAL A 201 -10.90 -10.95 -4.28
N ASP A 202 -12.12 -11.39 -3.92
CA ASP A 202 -13.00 -10.67 -2.99
C ASP A 202 -12.53 -10.80 -1.52
N LEU A 203 -11.58 -11.70 -1.26
CA LEU A 203 -10.98 -11.94 0.06
C LEU A 203 -9.55 -11.40 0.17
N GLY A 204 -9.11 -10.64 -0.84
CA GLY A 204 -7.79 -10.02 -0.85
C GLY A 204 -7.69 -8.86 0.15
N TYR A 205 -6.55 -8.76 0.84
CA TYR A 205 -6.32 -7.82 1.94
C TYR A 205 -5.10 -6.92 1.69
N TRP A 206 -5.29 -5.62 1.82
CA TRP A 206 -4.22 -4.64 1.90
C TRP A 206 -3.80 -4.42 3.35
N ALA A 207 -2.61 -4.88 3.71
CA ALA A 207 -2.07 -4.68 5.06
C ALA A 207 -1.55 -3.26 5.25
N LYS A 208 -1.73 -2.71 6.47
CA LYS A 208 -1.05 -1.49 6.91
C LYS A 208 0.46 -1.71 6.94
N PRO A 209 1.29 -0.64 6.91
CA PRO A 209 2.73 -0.79 6.95
C PRO A 209 3.23 -1.56 8.15
N PHE A 210 4.08 -2.53 7.89
CA PHE A 210 4.75 -3.33 8.89
C PHE A 210 6.18 -3.70 8.46
N ILE A 211 6.93 -4.26 9.38
CA ILE A 211 8.23 -4.91 9.17
C ILE A 211 8.07 -6.32 9.70
N LEU A 212 8.57 -7.33 8.96
CA LEU A 212 8.60 -8.69 9.49
C LEU A 212 9.49 -8.76 10.74
N GLU A 213 9.16 -9.67 11.64
CA GLU A 213 10.02 -9.97 12.79
C GLU A 213 11.43 -10.32 12.29
N ASP A 214 12.44 -9.98 13.09
CA ASP A 214 13.87 -10.11 12.77
C ASP A 214 14.44 -9.12 11.74
N SER A 215 13.63 -8.28 11.12
CA SER A 215 14.13 -7.14 10.37
C SER A 215 14.25 -5.91 11.27
N TYR A 216 15.45 -5.34 11.34
CA TYR A 216 15.74 -4.11 12.10
C TYR A 216 15.91 -2.89 11.20
N LEU A 217 15.69 -3.06 9.90
CA LEU A 217 15.98 -2.06 8.88
C LEU A 217 14.69 -1.33 8.50
N ASP A 218 14.65 -0.02 8.66
CA ASP A 218 13.49 0.82 8.29
C ASP A 218 13.15 0.74 6.79
N ASP A 219 14.14 0.44 5.94
CA ASP A 219 13.98 0.23 4.49
C ASP A 219 13.22 -1.06 4.15
N HIS A 220 13.04 -1.97 5.11
CA HIS A 220 12.19 -3.16 4.99
C HIS A 220 10.72 -2.91 5.33
N LYS A 221 10.33 -1.66 5.60
CA LYS A 221 8.94 -1.32 5.87
C LYS A 221 8.11 -1.37 4.58
N MET A 222 6.99 -2.09 4.63
CA MET A 222 6.20 -2.44 3.45
C MET A 222 4.70 -2.38 3.73
N ILE A 223 3.91 -2.24 2.67
CA ILE A 223 2.52 -2.67 2.60
C ILE A 223 2.45 -3.94 1.75
N THR A 224 1.43 -4.75 1.96
CA THR A 224 1.24 -5.97 1.17
C THR A 224 -0.19 -6.10 0.70
N TYR A 225 -0.37 -6.72 -0.47
CA TYR A 225 -1.65 -7.28 -0.87
C TYR A 225 -1.56 -8.80 -0.87
N SER A 226 -2.50 -9.47 -0.20
CA SER A 226 -2.49 -10.91 -0.01
C SER A 226 -3.85 -11.53 -0.22
N VAL A 227 -3.87 -12.74 -0.78
CA VAL A 227 -5.07 -13.54 -1.08
C VAL A 227 -4.95 -14.93 -0.48
N PRO A 228 -6.05 -15.52 0.01
CA PRO A 228 -6.02 -16.90 0.50
C PRO A 228 -5.95 -17.87 -0.67
N LEU A 229 -5.29 -19.01 -0.46
CA LEU A 229 -5.23 -20.13 -1.40
C LEU A 229 -6.09 -21.29 -0.90
N LYS A 230 -6.99 -21.78 -1.75
CA LYS A 230 -7.93 -22.87 -1.41
C LYS A 230 -7.76 -24.06 -2.35
N TYR A 231 -7.85 -25.26 -1.83
CA TYR A 231 -7.91 -26.49 -2.57
C TYR A 231 -8.77 -27.52 -1.83
N ASP A 232 -9.71 -28.14 -2.53
CA ASP A 232 -10.63 -29.16 -2.00
C ASP A 232 -11.34 -28.71 -0.68
N GLY A 233 -11.79 -27.45 -0.64
CA GLY A 233 -12.48 -26.86 0.50
C GLY A 233 -11.59 -26.44 1.69
N GLU A 234 -10.30 -26.77 1.66
CA GLU A 234 -9.33 -26.40 2.69
C GLU A 234 -8.50 -25.19 2.24
N ILE A 235 -8.11 -24.36 3.20
CA ILE A 235 -7.17 -23.24 2.96
C ILE A 235 -5.76 -23.79 3.18
N TYR A 236 -4.93 -23.76 2.12
CA TYR A 236 -3.59 -24.32 2.20
C TYR A 236 -2.47 -23.27 2.27
N GLY A 237 -2.82 -21.99 2.17
CA GLY A 237 -1.84 -20.93 2.30
C GLY A 237 -2.40 -19.54 1.99
N VAL A 238 -1.51 -18.56 2.02
CA VAL A 238 -1.72 -17.18 1.63
C VAL A 238 -0.61 -16.76 0.69
N LEU A 239 -1.00 -16.22 -0.46
CA LEU A 239 -0.12 -15.68 -1.49
C LEU A 239 -0.21 -14.16 -1.48
N GLY A 240 0.90 -13.46 -1.64
CA GLY A 240 0.84 -12.01 -1.72
C GLY A 240 2.06 -11.37 -2.36
N VAL A 241 1.95 -10.06 -2.53
CA VAL A 241 3.01 -9.19 -3.01
C VAL A 241 3.35 -8.15 -1.97
N GLU A 242 4.61 -7.75 -1.97
CA GLU A 242 5.13 -6.63 -1.19
C GLU A 242 5.23 -5.40 -2.07
N ILE A 243 4.93 -4.25 -1.47
CA ILE A 243 5.25 -2.93 -1.98
C ILE A 243 6.03 -2.21 -0.87
N SER A 244 7.34 -2.09 -1.04
CA SER A 244 8.16 -1.36 -0.07
C SER A 244 7.73 0.11 -0.03
N LEU A 245 7.85 0.78 1.13
CA LEU A 245 7.47 2.18 1.23
C LEU A 245 8.35 3.07 0.35
N ASP A 246 9.62 2.71 0.14
CA ASP A 246 10.51 3.45 -0.76
C ASP A 246 10.06 3.36 -2.21
N PHE A 247 9.66 2.16 -2.66
CA PHE A 247 9.08 1.98 -3.99
C PHE A 247 7.76 2.73 -4.13
N LEU A 248 6.87 2.67 -3.13
CA LEU A 248 5.61 3.41 -3.10
C LEU A 248 5.85 4.93 -3.17
N ASN A 249 6.84 5.45 -2.44
CA ASN A 249 7.20 6.86 -2.47
C ASN A 249 7.73 7.33 -3.84
N SER A 250 8.21 6.41 -4.69
CA SER A 250 8.62 6.75 -6.06
C SER A 250 7.45 7.15 -6.97
N TYR A 251 6.22 6.77 -6.62
CA TYR A 251 5.00 7.15 -7.34
C TYR A 251 4.62 8.62 -7.14
N TYR A 252 5.14 9.28 -6.10
CA TYR A 252 4.74 10.66 -5.80
C TYR A 252 5.58 11.67 -6.59
N SER A 253 4.98 12.26 -7.62
CA SER A 253 5.58 13.34 -8.41
C SER A 253 5.32 14.70 -7.74
N VAL A 254 6.18 15.06 -6.79
CA VAL A 254 6.04 16.33 -6.03
C VAL A 254 6.12 17.55 -6.95
N HIS A 255 6.87 17.46 -8.05
CA HIS A 255 6.99 18.53 -9.04
C HIS A 255 5.68 18.89 -9.76
N ASP A 256 4.72 17.95 -9.80
CA ASP A 256 3.43 18.18 -10.45
C ASP A 256 2.58 19.18 -9.66
N LEU A 257 2.75 19.27 -8.33
CA LEU A 257 2.03 20.23 -7.48
C LEU A 257 2.71 21.60 -7.42
N ASP A 258 4.04 21.62 -7.29
CA ASP A 258 4.79 22.88 -7.21
C ASP A 258 6.20 22.71 -7.78
N THR A 259 6.52 23.47 -8.82
CA THR A 259 7.84 23.49 -9.45
C THR A 259 8.94 24.04 -8.53
N SER A 260 8.60 24.83 -7.51
CA SER A 260 9.51 25.32 -6.48
C SER A 260 9.90 24.26 -5.44
N ARG A 261 9.30 23.06 -5.52
CA ARG A 261 9.43 21.94 -4.57
C ARG A 261 8.81 22.16 -3.19
N ASN A 262 8.03 23.20 -2.98
CA ASN A 262 7.24 23.41 -1.78
C ASN A 262 5.91 22.67 -1.84
N ALA A 263 5.99 21.35 -2.01
CA ALA A 263 4.84 20.48 -2.08
C ALA A 263 5.13 19.14 -1.39
N GLY A 264 4.14 18.26 -1.31
CA GLY A 264 4.30 16.92 -0.79
C GLY A 264 3.07 16.06 -1.03
N TYR A 265 3.25 14.77 -0.92
CA TYR A 265 2.18 13.77 -0.92
C TYR A 265 2.26 12.88 0.30
N ALA A 266 1.13 12.42 0.78
CA ALA A 266 1.03 11.33 1.75
C ALA A 266 -0.08 10.35 1.36
N LEU A 267 0.21 9.06 1.44
CA LEU A 267 -0.79 8.02 1.52
C LEU A 267 -1.21 7.88 2.97
N THR A 268 -2.50 7.86 3.20
CA THR A 268 -3.09 7.86 4.55
C THR A 268 -4.26 6.89 4.63
N ILE A 269 -4.63 6.51 5.85
CA ILE A 269 -5.89 5.83 6.15
C ILE A 269 -6.79 6.82 6.88
N ASP A 270 -8.00 7.04 6.35
CA ASP A 270 -9.00 7.90 6.94
C ASP A 270 -9.54 7.25 8.23
N GLN A 271 -9.34 7.92 9.34
CA GLN A 271 -9.84 7.57 10.68
C GLN A 271 -10.81 8.63 11.20
N SER A 272 -11.39 9.43 10.28
CA SER A 272 -12.30 10.49 10.61
C SER A 272 -13.59 9.94 11.22
N ASP A 273 -14.09 10.66 12.22
CA ASP A 273 -15.42 10.51 12.76
C ASP A 273 -16.30 11.71 12.34
N ASP A 274 -17.51 11.81 12.88
CA ASP A 274 -18.45 12.88 12.55
C ASP A 274 -17.96 14.28 12.98
N SER A 275 -16.98 14.36 13.88
CA SER A 275 -16.50 15.61 14.48
C SER A 275 -15.16 16.08 13.92
N ASP A 276 -14.24 15.16 13.64
CA ASP A 276 -12.84 15.46 13.29
C ASP A 276 -12.35 14.67 12.07
N LYS A 277 -11.80 15.40 11.09
CA LYS A 277 -11.10 14.81 9.92
C LYS A 277 -9.69 14.40 10.33
N THR A 278 -9.50 13.10 10.56
CA THR A 278 -8.25 12.53 11.07
C THR A 278 -7.73 11.45 10.14
N TYR A 279 -6.45 11.52 9.76
CA TYR A 279 -5.81 10.62 8.80
C TYR A 279 -4.52 10.04 9.39
N GLU A 280 -4.41 8.72 9.46
CA GLU A 280 -3.18 8.01 9.82
C GLU A 280 -2.21 8.03 8.64
N ILE A 281 -0.99 8.53 8.84
CA ILE A 281 0.05 8.60 7.79
C ILE A 281 0.65 7.20 7.58
N ILE A 282 0.64 6.75 6.34
CA ILE A 282 1.23 5.48 5.89
C ILE A 282 2.62 5.70 5.32
N SER A 283 2.72 6.55 4.31
CA SER A 283 3.95 6.93 3.65
C SER A 283 3.80 8.30 3.03
N GLY A 284 4.88 8.90 2.58
CA GLY A 284 4.82 10.17 1.87
C GLY A 284 6.18 10.67 1.44
N LYS A 285 6.16 11.77 0.68
CA LYS A 285 7.34 12.39 0.09
C LYS A 285 7.14 13.88 -0.08
N GLY A 286 8.22 14.64 0.06
CA GLY A 286 8.27 16.06 -0.21
C GLY A 286 8.39 16.93 1.04
N THR A 287 8.85 18.18 0.87
CA THR A 287 9.16 19.09 1.97
C THR A 287 7.95 19.39 2.85
N LEU A 288 6.75 19.49 2.26
CA LEU A 288 5.53 19.73 3.01
C LEU A 288 5.03 18.47 3.74
N TYR A 289 5.25 17.30 3.16
CA TYR A 289 5.03 16.04 3.86
C TYR A 289 5.92 15.94 5.11
N ASP A 290 7.23 16.21 4.96
CA ASP A 290 8.16 16.16 6.09
C ASP A 290 7.77 17.13 7.21
N ALA A 291 7.28 18.32 6.85
CA ALA A 291 6.81 19.30 7.81
C ALA A 291 5.50 18.87 8.49
N ALA A 292 4.54 18.29 7.75
CA ALA A 292 3.29 17.79 8.28
C ALA A 292 3.50 16.55 9.17
N ALA A 293 4.38 15.62 8.77
CA ALA A 293 4.70 14.41 9.52
C ALA A 293 5.47 14.66 10.83
N ARG A 294 6.15 15.80 10.98
CA ARG A 294 6.79 16.20 12.25
C ARG A 294 5.79 16.45 13.38
N VAL A 295 4.55 16.81 13.07
CA VAL A 295 3.50 17.03 14.06
C VAL A 295 3.04 15.70 14.70
N GLY A 296 3.20 14.58 13.99
CA GLY A 296 2.85 13.24 14.46
C GLY A 296 2.52 12.26 13.32
N LYS A 297 2.21 11.03 13.69
CA LYS A 297 1.77 9.98 12.74
C LYS A 297 0.35 10.19 12.21
N THR A 298 -0.35 11.21 12.68
CA THR A 298 -1.75 11.47 12.38
C THR A 298 -1.93 12.91 11.94
N LEU A 299 -2.53 13.11 10.78
CA LEU A 299 -2.93 14.42 10.28
C LEU A 299 -4.32 14.77 10.80
N LYS A 300 -4.47 15.97 11.35
CA LYS A 300 -5.77 16.57 11.68
C LYS A 300 -6.07 17.67 10.68
N LEU A 301 -7.18 17.54 9.97
CA LEU A 301 -7.56 18.44 8.88
C LEU A 301 -8.80 19.25 9.24
N GLN A 302 -8.74 20.56 9.03
CA GLN A 302 -9.85 21.48 9.18
C GLN A 302 -10.34 21.95 7.81
N GLN A 303 -11.58 21.67 7.46
CA GLN A 303 -12.15 22.06 6.17
C GLN A 303 -12.23 23.57 6.02
N GLN A 304 -11.85 24.09 4.85
CA GLN A 304 -12.09 25.48 4.48
C GLN A 304 -13.47 25.60 3.84
N THR A 305 -14.26 26.57 4.31
CA THR A 305 -15.63 26.75 3.85
C THR A 305 -15.69 26.99 2.33
N GLY A 306 -16.44 26.15 1.62
CA GLY A 306 -16.69 26.27 0.17
C GLY A 306 -15.54 25.84 -0.73
N LYS A 307 -14.48 25.21 -0.22
CA LYS A 307 -13.31 24.77 -1.00
C LYS A 307 -13.00 23.27 -0.73
N GLU A 308 -12.49 22.55 -1.73
CA GLU A 308 -11.91 21.19 -1.57
C GLU A 308 -10.49 21.26 -0.98
N LEU A 309 -10.31 22.09 0.01
CA LEU A 309 -9.04 22.40 0.64
C LEU A 309 -9.16 22.30 2.15
N TYR A 310 -8.22 21.63 2.79
CA TYR A 310 -8.17 21.45 4.23
C TYR A 310 -6.92 22.08 4.79
N LYS A 311 -7.05 22.84 5.88
CA LYS A 311 -5.91 23.33 6.65
C LYS A 311 -5.36 22.19 7.50
N VAL A 312 -4.06 21.91 7.41
CA VAL A 312 -3.39 20.95 8.29
C VAL A 312 -3.15 21.62 9.64
N LYS A 313 -3.71 21.04 10.70
CA LYS A 313 -3.60 21.61 12.04
C LYS A 313 -2.15 21.54 12.53
N ASP A 314 -1.65 22.64 13.07
CA ASP A 314 -0.33 22.78 13.70
C ASP A 314 0.86 22.49 12.76
N ALA A 315 0.66 22.44 11.44
CA ALA A 315 1.72 22.22 10.46
C ALA A 315 2.07 23.50 9.70
N PHE A 316 3.38 23.81 9.67
CA PHE A 316 3.92 25.00 9.03
C PHE A 316 5.26 24.71 8.36
N VAL A 317 5.53 25.44 7.28
CA VAL A 317 6.86 25.56 6.68
C VAL A 317 7.29 27.02 6.77
N GLY A 318 8.30 27.31 7.61
CA GLY A 318 8.61 28.70 7.96
C GLY A 318 7.41 29.37 8.65
N THR A 319 6.92 30.47 8.08
CA THR A 319 5.72 31.20 8.54
C THR A 319 4.44 30.78 7.82
N GLN A 320 4.56 29.96 6.77
CA GLN A 320 3.44 29.59 5.92
C GLN A 320 2.70 28.36 6.47
N ARG A 321 1.37 28.41 6.37
CA ARG A 321 0.50 27.28 6.71
C ARG A 321 0.52 26.25 5.60
N ILE A 322 0.36 24.99 5.99
CA ILE A 322 0.20 23.87 5.08
C ILE A 322 -1.29 23.56 4.91
N TYR A 323 -1.68 23.38 3.65
CA TYR A 323 -3.00 22.92 3.26
C TYR A 323 -2.91 21.55 2.60
N ALA A 324 -3.98 20.76 2.70
CA ALA A 324 -4.10 19.45 2.11
C ALA A 324 -5.33 19.37 1.19
N ILE A 325 -5.16 18.68 0.07
CA ILE A 325 -6.23 18.22 -0.82
C ILE A 325 -6.29 16.70 -0.65
N THR A 326 -7.47 16.15 -0.39
CA THR A 326 -7.64 14.72 -0.11
C THR A 326 -8.46 14.04 -1.19
N LYS A 327 -7.99 12.90 -1.71
CA LYS A 327 -8.71 12.06 -2.68
C LYS A 327 -8.73 10.61 -2.19
N PRO A 328 -9.91 10.02 -1.95
CA PRO A 328 -10.02 8.63 -1.49
C PRO A 328 -9.64 7.65 -2.59
N LEU A 329 -8.99 6.54 -2.23
CA LEU A 329 -8.73 5.40 -3.10
C LEU A 329 -9.84 4.35 -2.92
N LYS A 330 -10.36 3.84 -4.01
CA LYS A 330 -11.31 2.72 -4.04
C LYS A 330 -10.54 1.43 -4.31
N LEU A 331 -10.11 0.76 -3.23
CA LEU A 331 -9.29 -0.44 -3.31
C LEU A 331 -10.09 -1.73 -3.17
N TYR A 332 -11.30 -1.65 -2.66
CA TYR A 332 -12.17 -2.80 -2.42
C TYR A 332 -13.49 -2.66 -3.15
N SER A 333 -14.07 -3.79 -3.57
CA SER A 333 -15.44 -3.85 -4.06
C SER A 333 -16.44 -3.88 -2.88
N ASN A 334 -17.71 -3.59 -3.13
CA ASN A 334 -18.73 -3.44 -2.08
C ASN A 334 -19.08 -4.75 -1.33
N ASN A 335 -18.45 -5.87 -1.63
CA ASN A 335 -18.78 -7.19 -1.06
C ASN A 335 -17.62 -7.83 -0.30
N VAL A 336 -16.59 -7.06 0.05
CA VAL A 336 -15.41 -7.57 0.74
C VAL A 336 -15.47 -7.28 2.25
N PRO A 337 -14.81 -8.09 3.08
CA PRO A 337 -14.83 -7.93 4.54
C PRO A 337 -14.04 -6.71 5.06
N TYR A 338 -13.43 -5.90 4.19
CA TYR A 338 -12.49 -4.81 4.53
C TYR A 338 -12.98 -3.41 4.12
N GLU A 339 -14.28 -3.23 3.86
CA GLU A 339 -14.88 -1.97 3.37
C GLU A 339 -14.61 -0.76 4.28
N ASP A 340 -14.38 -1.00 5.58
CA ASP A 340 -14.16 0.07 6.55
C ASP A 340 -12.77 0.72 6.46
N THR A 341 -11.83 0.12 5.73
CA THR A 341 -10.48 0.68 5.57
C THR A 341 -10.44 1.65 4.39
N LYS A 342 -10.50 2.95 4.70
CA LYS A 342 -10.53 4.03 3.69
C LYS A 342 -9.14 4.60 3.45
N TRP A 343 -8.47 4.14 2.40
CA TRP A 343 -7.21 4.69 1.94
C TRP A 343 -7.43 6.03 1.22
N THR A 344 -6.56 7.02 1.48
CA THR A 344 -6.70 8.37 0.94
C THR A 344 -5.35 8.93 0.56
N LEU A 345 -5.23 9.49 -0.64
CA LEU A 345 -4.07 10.28 -1.04
C LEU A 345 -4.29 11.74 -0.64
N CYS A 346 -3.32 12.30 0.09
CA CYS A 346 -3.25 13.72 0.44
C CYS A 346 -2.16 14.40 -0.38
N GLY A 347 -2.48 15.49 -1.08
CA GLY A 347 -1.50 16.41 -1.66
C GLY A 347 -1.37 17.65 -0.79
N PHE A 348 -0.13 18.12 -0.52
CA PHE A 348 0.14 19.27 0.32
C PHE A 348 0.63 20.45 -0.50
N VAL A 349 0.10 21.62 -0.20
CA VAL A 349 0.44 22.93 -0.81
C VAL A 349 0.59 23.99 0.29
N THR A 350 1.29 25.09 -0.01
CA THR A 350 1.45 26.20 0.93
C THR A 350 0.38 27.27 0.74
N GLU A 351 0.24 28.15 1.74
CA GLU A 351 -0.63 29.32 1.66
C GLU A 351 -0.26 30.24 0.49
N ASP A 352 1.04 30.49 0.28
CA ASP A 352 1.54 31.39 -0.79
C ASP A 352 1.38 30.82 -2.20
N SER A 353 1.30 29.50 -2.34
CA SER A 353 1.03 28.88 -3.65
C SER A 353 -0.44 29.03 -4.09
N ILE A 354 -1.33 29.32 -3.14
CA ILE A 354 -2.77 29.45 -3.36
C ILE A 354 -3.19 30.91 -3.45
N TYR A 355 -2.62 31.81 -2.62
CA TYR A 355 -3.02 33.21 -2.40
C TYR A 355 -2.00 34.22 -2.91
#